data_c245fefc1a8ac9fef42b7089dd042b00
#
_entry.id   c245fefc1a8ac9fef42b7089dd042b00
#
_cell.length_a   1.000
_cell.length_b   1.000
_cell.length_c   1.000
_cell.angle_alpha   90.00
_cell.angle_beta   90.00
_cell.angle_gamma   90.00
#
_symmetry.space_group_name_H-M   'P 1'
#
loop_
_entity.id
_entity.type
_entity.pdbx_description
1 polymer ?
#
loop_
_entity_poly.entity_id
_entity_poly.type
_entity_poly.pdbx_seq_one_letter_code
_entity_poly.pdbx_strand_id
1 'polypeptide(L)'
;SLKGEKYIFTMMRSKASVRKLQKLEEKEDCFAVNSGHGIENCTRERMTTLLLENQISHPRSLIWDTNDGVPEALIKPVFEPCWLKRADFHAIHREDVTFVRTSAELQEVIAEYALRGIERVVINEHLKGDLVKFYGVAGTDFFYWFYPQEGNHSKFGLEEITGAPSGIPF
;
A
#
# COMPACT_ATOMS: atom_id res chain seq x y z
N SER A 1 30.13 7.85 -0.82
CA SER A 1 30.26 6.46 -1.32
C SER A 1 30.22 5.52 -0.13
N LEU A 2 29.24 4.61 -0.11
CA LEU A 2 29.18 3.51 0.85
C LEU A 2 30.28 2.52 0.47
N LYS A 3 31.34 2.45 1.25
CA LYS A 3 32.41 1.45 1.08
C LYS A 3 32.67 0.75 2.40
N GLY A 4 32.39 -0.56 2.44
CA GLY A 4 32.67 -1.39 3.60
C GLY A 4 31.61 -1.35 4.70
N GLU A 5 30.44 -0.74 4.45
CA GLU A 5 29.31 -0.73 5.39
C GLU A 5 28.61 -2.08 5.35
N LYS A 6 28.51 -2.74 6.51
CA LYS A 6 27.81 -4.04 6.62
C LYS A 6 26.30 -3.90 6.75
N TYR A 7 25.82 -2.78 7.33
CA TYR A 7 24.42 -2.52 7.59
C TYR A 7 23.99 -1.18 7.01
N ILE A 8 22.93 -1.19 6.24
CA ILE A 8 22.36 0.01 5.61
C ILE A 8 20.90 0.15 6.08
N PHE A 9 20.60 1.21 6.83
CA PHE A 9 19.22 1.57 7.20
C PHE A 9 18.69 2.59 6.20
N THR A 10 17.59 2.26 5.53
CA THR A 10 17.09 3.11 4.45
C THR A 10 15.61 3.42 4.57
N MET A 11 15.27 4.64 4.11
CA MET A 11 13.89 5.10 3.87
C MET A 11 13.78 5.64 2.43
N MET A 12 14.48 5.00 1.49
CA MET A 12 14.56 5.43 0.09
C MET A 12 13.20 5.35 -0.59
N ARG A 13 12.94 6.31 -1.49
CA ARG A 13 11.70 6.36 -2.27
C ARG A 13 11.93 6.46 -3.78
N SER A 14 13.05 7.06 -4.21
CA SER A 14 13.30 7.23 -5.64
C SER A 14 13.69 5.90 -6.28
N LYS A 15 13.13 5.60 -7.44
CA LYS A 15 13.44 4.39 -8.22
C LYS A 15 14.96 4.25 -8.47
N ALA A 16 15.65 5.36 -8.71
CA ALA A 16 17.11 5.37 -8.95
C ALA A 16 17.89 4.94 -7.69
N SER A 17 17.48 5.42 -6.51
CA SER A 17 18.11 5.06 -5.23
C SER A 17 17.85 3.60 -4.86
N VAL A 18 16.61 3.12 -5.06
CA VAL A 18 16.23 1.73 -4.83
C VAL A 18 17.07 0.79 -5.71
N ARG A 19 17.20 1.08 -7.01
CA ARG A 19 18.05 0.29 -7.92
C ARG A 19 19.53 0.28 -7.53
N LYS A 20 20.04 1.38 -6.98
CA LYS A 20 21.42 1.41 -6.45
C LYS A 20 21.57 0.53 -5.22
N LEU A 21 20.58 0.55 -4.33
CA LEU A 21 20.56 -0.30 -3.15
C LEU A 21 20.52 -1.78 -3.53
N GLN A 22 19.63 -2.18 -4.44
CA GLN A 22 19.56 -3.57 -4.95
C GLN A 22 20.90 -4.04 -5.49
N LYS A 23 21.59 -3.21 -6.29
CA LYS A 23 22.94 -3.53 -6.80
C LYS A 23 24.01 -3.65 -5.71
N LEU A 24 23.87 -2.95 -4.60
CA LEU A 24 24.77 -3.10 -3.45
C LEU A 24 24.47 -4.40 -2.71
N GLU A 25 23.20 -4.71 -2.48
CA GLU A 25 22.79 -5.97 -1.84
C GLU A 25 23.25 -7.20 -2.63
N GLU A 26 23.28 -7.12 -3.98
CA GLU A 26 23.75 -8.21 -4.85
C GLU A 26 25.27 -8.37 -4.92
N LYS A 27 26.03 -7.31 -4.71
CA LYS A 27 27.48 -7.28 -4.98
C LYS A 27 28.34 -7.27 -3.73
N GLU A 28 27.82 -6.75 -2.65
CA GLU A 28 28.55 -6.54 -1.41
C GLU A 28 27.89 -7.37 -0.30
N ASP A 29 28.70 -7.86 0.63
CA ASP A 29 28.21 -8.53 1.83
C ASP A 29 27.62 -7.50 2.80
N CYS A 30 26.54 -6.84 2.34
CA CYS A 30 25.84 -5.82 3.08
C CYS A 30 24.37 -6.20 3.32
N PHE A 31 23.87 -5.88 4.50
CA PHE A 31 22.50 -6.13 4.91
C PHE A 31 21.71 -4.80 4.96
N ALA A 32 20.70 -4.69 4.12
CA ALA A 32 19.87 -3.50 4.06
C ALA A 32 18.54 -3.68 4.79
N VAL A 33 18.23 -2.74 5.67
CA VAL A 33 16.94 -2.58 6.36
C VAL A 33 16.37 -1.20 5.98
N ASN A 34 15.35 -1.11 5.24
CA ASN A 34 14.58 -2.05 4.45
C ASN A 34 15.36 -2.40 3.15
N SER A 35 15.24 -3.63 2.67
CA SER A 35 15.94 -4.03 1.45
C SER A 35 15.39 -3.29 0.22
N GLY A 36 16.22 -3.08 -0.81
CA GLY A 36 15.80 -2.46 -2.06
C GLY A 36 14.69 -3.25 -2.76
N HIS A 37 14.74 -4.57 -2.70
CA HIS A 37 13.71 -5.47 -3.22
C HIS A 37 12.42 -5.39 -2.39
N GLY A 38 12.53 -5.30 -1.06
CA GLY A 38 11.38 -5.10 -0.18
C GLY A 38 10.69 -3.76 -0.43
N ILE A 39 11.45 -2.68 -0.62
CA ILE A 39 10.89 -1.35 -0.93
C ILE A 39 10.13 -1.37 -2.27
N GLU A 40 10.66 -2.03 -3.29
CA GLU A 40 9.99 -2.17 -4.59
C GLU A 40 8.69 -2.97 -4.46
N ASN A 41 8.70 -4.08 -3.73
CA ASN A 41 7.52 -4.91 -3.48
C ASN A 41 6.45 -4.21 -2.64
N CYS A 42 6.79 -3.15 -1.91
CA CYS A 42 5.83 -2.36 -1.14
C CYS A 42 5.06 -1.31 -1.97
N THR A 43 5.34 -1.14 -3.28
CA THR A 43 4.44 -0.35 -4.13
C THR A 43 3.07 -1.02 -4.18
N ARG A 44 2.00 -0.23 -4.24
CA ARG A 44 0.65 -0.80 -4.13
C ARG A 44 0.32 -1.76 -5.27
N GLU A 45 0.70 -1.41 -6.51
CA GLU A 45 0.53 -2.30 -7.66
C GLU A 45 1.27 -3.62 -7.45
N ARG A 46 2.57 -3.55 -7.11
CA ARG A 46 3.39 -4.75 -6.94
C ARG A 46 2.90 -5.62 -5.78
N MET A 47 2.56 -5.00 -4.66
CA MET A 47 1.99 -5.72 -3.52
C MET A 47 0.67 -6.42 -3.89
N THR A 48 -0.25 -5.72 -4.57
CA THR A 48 -1.51 -6.30 -5.02
C THR A 48 -1.26 -7.48 -5.97
N THR A 49 -0.34 -7.34 -6.93
CA THR A 49 0.05 -8.42 -7.84
C THR A 49 0.58 -9.63 -7.08
N LEU A 50 1.49 -9.42 -6.12
CA LEU A 50 2.04 -10.51 -5.31
C LEU A 50 0.98 -11.23 -4.47
N LEU A 51 0.03 -10.49 -3.90
CA LEU A 51 -1.07 -11.09 -3.14
C LEU A 51 -1.96 -11.96 -4.04
N LEU A 52 -2.27 -11.48 -5.25
CA LEU A 52 -3.04 -12.22 -6.25
C LEU A 52 -2.31 -13.48 -6.74
N GLU A 53 -1.05 -13.36 -7.14
CA GLU A 53 -0.21 -14.46 -7.64
C GLU A 53 -0.04 -15.58 -6.60
N ASN A 54 0.06 -15.22 -5.33
CA ASN A 54 0.25 -16.16 -4.23
C ASN A 54 -1.06 -16.58 -3.54
N GLN A 55 -2.22 -16.18 -4.07
CA GLN A 55 -3.54 -16.52 -3.53
C GLN A 55 -3.71 -16.13 -2.04
N ILE A 56 -3.04 -15.05 -1.63
CA ILE A 56 -3.16 -14.52 -0.28
C ILE A 56 -4.49 -13.77 -0.16
N SER A 57 -5.26 -14.07 0.88
CA SER A 57 -6.55 -13.43 1.14
C SER A 57 -6.38 -11.92 1.31
N HIS A 58 -7.07 -11.17 0.48
CA HIS A 58 -7.10 -9.70 0.49
C HIS A 58 -8.39 -9.21 -0.16
N PRO A 59 -8.77 -7.92 -0.03
CA PRO A 59 -9.93 -7.36 -0.72
C PRO A 59 -9.83 -7.58 -2.23
N ARG A 60 -10.93 -7.92 -2.88
CA ARG A 60 -10.95 -8.00 -4.34
C ARG A 60 -10.39 -6.73 -4.95
N SER A 61 -9.49 -6.88 -5.88
CA SER A 61 -8.67 -5.78 -6.38
C SER A 61 -8.55 -5.82 -7.89
N LEU A 62 -8.61 -4.63 -8.50
CA LEU A 62 -8.38 -4.44 -9.93
C LEU A 62 -7.27 -3.40 -10.10
N ILE A 63 -6.25 -3.73 -10.89
CA ILE A 63 -5.19 -2.81 -11.27
C ILE A 63 -5.56 -2.23 -12.64
N TRP A 64 -5.59 -0.90 -12.76
CA TRP A 64 -6.13 -0.24 -13.94
C TRP A 64 -5.24 0.90 -14.43
N ASP A 65 -5.24 1.13 -15.77
CA ASP A 65 -4.62 2.30 -16.37
C ASP A 65 -5.61 3.47 -16.35
N THR A 66 -5.20 4.64 -15.90
CA THR A 66 -6.08 5.80 -15.76
C THR A 66 -6.49 6.41 -17.10
N ASN A 67 -5.77 6.10 -18.18
CA ASN A 67 -6.12 6.53 -19.52
C ASN A 67 -7.23 5.67 -20.16
N ASP A 68 -7.52 4.52 -19.55
CA ASP A 68 -8.57 3.62 -20.01
C ASP A 68 -9.85 3.83 -19.19
N GLY A 69 -10.99 3.94 -19.85
CA GLY A 69 -12.29 3.93 -19.15
C GLY A 69 -12.54 2.57 -18.51
N VAL A 70 -12.99 2.50 -17.28
CA VAL A 70 -13.35 1.24 -16.63
C VAL A 70 -14.76 0.82 -17.04
N PRO A 71 -14.94 -0.34 -17.69
CA PRO A 71 -16.26 -0.82 -18.04
C PRO A 71 -17.17 -0.99 -16.82
N GLU A 72 -18.38 -0.44 -16.87
CA GLU A 72 -19.34 -0.50 -15.77
C GLU A 72 -19.62 -1.94 -15.30
N ALA A 73 -19.62 -2.88 -16.22
CA ALA A 73 -19.82 -4.31 -15.94
C ALA A 73 -18.71 -4.92 -15.04
N LEU A 74 -17.52 -4.31 -14.99
CA LEU A 74 -16.44 -4.73 -14.10
C LEU A 74 -16.57 -4.09 -12.71
N ILE A 75 -17.24 -2.93 -12.61
CA ILE A 75 -17.38 -2.19 -11.37
C ILE A 75 -18.57 -2.66 -10.55
N LYS A 76 -19.74 -2.69 -11.17
CA LYS A 76 -20.96 -3.24 -10.59
C LYS A 76 -20.82 -4.75 -10.55
N PRO A 77 -20.94 -5.47 -9.76
CA PRO A 77 -21.47 -5.76 -8.48
C PRO A 77 -20.42 -5.83 -7.34
N VAL A 78 -19.16 -5.62 -7.63
CA VAL A 78 -18.07 -5.89 -6.68
C VAL A 78 -17.45 -4.62 -6.11
N PHE A 79 -17.33 -3.57 -6.93
CA PHE A 79 -16.61 -2.35 -6.61
C PHE A 79 -17.54 -1.13 -6.40
N GLU A 80 -18.75 -1.36 -5.94
CA GLU A 80 -19.69 -0.28 -5.61
C GLU A 80 -20.27 -0.51 -4.21
N PRO A 81 -19.76 0.18 -3.18
CA PRO A 81 -18.67 1.17 -3.17
C PRO A 81 -17.27 0.55 -3.19
N CYS A 82 -16.27 1.37 -3.48
CA CYS A 82 -14.88 0.94 -3.55
C CYS A 82 -13.88 1.99 -3.04
N TRP A 83 -12.62 1.61 -3.00
CA TRP A 83 -11.49 2.49 -2.73
C TRP A 83 -10.61 2.60 -3.96
N LEU A 84 -10.44 3.80 -4.49
CA LEU A 84 -9.46 4.09 -5.54
C LEU A 84 -8.16 4.58 -4.89
N LYS A 85 -7.04 4.01 -5.31
CA LYS A 85 -5.73 4.29 -4.73
C LYS A 85 -4.68 4.38 -5.83
N ARG A 86 -3.77 5.37 -5.75
CA ARG A 86 -2.62 5.40 -6.67
C ARG A 86 -1.80 4.13 -6.50
N ALA A 87 -1.29 3.57 -7.60
CA ALA A 87 -0.65 2.27 -7.64
C ALA A 87 0.89 2.33 -7.63
N ASP A 88 1.44 3.34 -8.30
CA ASP A 88 2.87 3.51 -8.61
C ASP A 88 3.73 3.86 -7.39
N PHE A 89 3.10 4.39 -6.33
CA PHE A 89 3.80 4.89 -5.15
C PHE A 89 2.92 4.84 -3.89
N HIS A 90 3.53 5.13 -2.73
CA HIS A 90 2.77 5.37 -1.50
C HIS A 90 1.95 6.67 -1.64
N ALA A 91 0.80 6.72 -0.97
CA ALA A 91 0.01 7.94 -0.94
C ALA A 91 0.85 9.11 -0.39
N ILE A 92 1.01 10.15 -1.19
CA ILE A 92 1.73 11.38 -0.84
C ILE A 92 0.73 12.39 -0.30
N HIS A 93 -0.42 12.46 -0.94
CA HIS A 93 -1.53 13.32 -0.58
C HIS A 93 -2.72 12.49 -0.10
N ARG A 94 -3.65 13.14 0.61
CA ARG A 94 -4.87 12.50 1.11
C ARG A 94 -5.70 11.95 -0.05
N GLU A 95 -5.73 12.67 -1.16
CA GLU A 95 -6.46 12.37 -2.38
C GLU A 95 -5.90 11.17 -3.16
N ASP A 96 -4.71 10.68 -2.79
CA ASP A 96 -4.14 9.45 -3.38
C ASP A 96 -4.82 8.17 -2.88
N VAL A 97 -5.79 8.30 -1.97
CA VAL A 97 -6.69 7.24 -1.50
C VAL A 97 -8.08 7.82 -1.38
N THR A 98 -8.96 7.49 -2.31
CA THR A 98 -10.31 8.06 -2.41
C THR A 98 -11.35 6.98 -2.22
N PHE A 99 -12.33 7.24 -1.35
CA PHE A 99 -13.53 6.42 -1.24
C PHE A 99 -14.54 6.85 -2.30
N VAL A 100 -15.02 5.89 -3.05
CA VAL A 100 -15.91 6.10 -4.20
C VAL A 100 -17.20 5.33 -3.98
N ARG A 101 -18.32 5.95 -4.17
CA ARG A 101 -19.64 5.37 -3.87
C ARG A 101 -20.30 4.73 -5.07
N THR A 102 -20.09 5.30 -6.26
CA THR A 102 -20.77 4.88 -7.49
C THR A 102 -19.80 4.72 -8.65
N SER A 103 -20.21 3.96 -9.66
CA SER A 103 -19.44 3.79 -10.88
C SER A 103 -19.23 5.10 -11.65
N ALA A 104 -20.18 6.02 -11.62
CA ALA A 104 -20.02 7.33 -12.23
C ALA A 104 -18.93 8.15 -11.52
N GLU A 105 -18.98 8.24 -10.20
CA GLU A 105 -17.95 8.89 -9.38
C GLU A 105 -16.56 8.27 -9.62
N LEU A 106 -16.48 6.93 -9.81
CA LEU A 106 -15.21 6.26 -10.10
C LEU A 106 -14.58 6.75 -11.40
N GLN A 107 -15.37 6.92 -12.46
CA GLN A 107 -14.87 7.43 -13.74
C GLN A 107 -14.32 8.86 -13.60
N GLU A 108 -15.04 9.72 -12.86
CA GLU A 108 -14.61 11.10 -12.61
C GLU A 108 -13.30 11.14 -11.82
N VAL A 109 -13.17 10.34 -10.77
CA VAL A 109 -11.97 10.28 -9.94
C VAL A 109 -10.79 9.68 -10.69
N ILE A 110 -11.00 8.67 -11.54
CA ILE A 110 -9.94 8.12 -12.42
C ILE A 110 -9.43 9.20 -13.37
N ALA A 111 -10.31 9.97 -14.00
CA ALA A 111 -9.92 11.07 -14.88
C ALA A 111 -9.12 12.15 -14.12
N GLU A 112 -9.49 12.45 -12.88
CA GLU A 112 -8.72 13.36 -12.03
C GLU A 112 -7.30 12.83 -11.74
N TYR A 113 -7.16 11.53 -11.46
CA TYR A 113 -5.84 10.89 -11.27
C TYR A 113 -4.99 10.99 -12.55
N ALA A 114 -5.59 10.75 -13.72
CA ALA A 114 -4.91 10.92 -15.01
C ALA A 114 -4.41 12.35 -15.21
N LEU A 115 -5.22 13.37 -14.90
CA LEU A 115 -4.84 14.78 -14.97
C LEU A 115 -3.68 15.13 -14.02
N ARG A 116 -3.55 14.43 -12.90
CA ARG A 116 -2.44 14.56 -11.96
C ARG A 116 -1.19 13.79 -12.39
N GLY A 117 -1.21 13.13 -13.56
CA GLY A 117 -0.11 12.32 -14.07
C GLY A 117 0.09 10.99 -13.34
N ILE A 118 -0.95 10.48 -12.71
CA ILE A 118 -0.95 9.16 -12.07
C ILE A 118 -1.48 8.15 -13.10
N GLU A 119 -0.58 7.39 -13.70
CA GLU A 119 -0.91 6.47 -14.80
C GLU A 119 -1.62 5.19 -14.34
N ARG A 120 -1.34 4.73 -13.13
CA ARG A 120 -1.83 3.45 -12.63
C ARG A 120 -2.54 3.59 -11.28
N VAL A 121 -3.67 2.90 -11.15
CA VAL A 121 -4.46 2.87 -9.92
C VAL A 121 -4.79 1.43 -9.51
N VAL A 122 -5.09 1.26 -8.24
CA VAL A 122 -5.71 0.03 -7.70
C VAL A 122 -7.09 0.39 -7.19
N ILE A 123 -8.08 -0.35 -7.68
CA ILE A 123 -9.46 -0.30 -7.22
C ILE A 123 -9.64 -1.48 -6.26
N ASN A 124 -9.99 -1.22 -5.01
CA ASN A 124 -10.27 -2.27 -4.03
C ASN A 124 -11.74 -2.24 -3.64
N GLU A 125 -12.36 -3.39 -3.49
CA GLU A 125 -13.69 -3.48 -2.89
C GLU A 125 -13.68 -2.82 -1.49
N HIS A 126 -14.83 -2.26 -1.09
CA HIS A 126 -15.03 -1.78 0.26
C HIS A 126 -15.48 -2.93 1.16
N LEU A 127 -14.66 -3.28 2.13
CA LEU A 127 -15.03 -4.24 3.15
C LEU A 127 -15.73 -3.51 4.31
N LYS A 128 -16.85 -4.05 4.74
CA LYS A 128 -17.52 -3.61 5.97
C LYS A 128 -16.88 -4.32 7.16
N GLY A 129 -16.60 -3.60 8.21
CA GLY A 129 -16.00 -4.14 9.43
C GLY A 129 -15.13 -3.12 10.13
N ASP A 130 -14.53 -3.54 11.22
CA ASP A 130 -13.63 -2.71 12.01
C ASP A 130 -12.23 -2.70 11.40
N LEU A 131 -11.59 -1.53 11.45
CA LEU A 131 -10.19 -1.42 11.05
C LEU A 131 -9.29 -1.84 12.21
N VAL A 132 -8.45 -2.83 11.97
CA VAL A 132 -7.41 -3.24 12.92
C VAL A 132 -6.05 -3.00 12.30
N LYS A 133 -5.14 -2.40 13.07
CA LYS A 133 -3.75 -2.23 12.66
C LYS A 133 -2.86 -3.23 13.38
N PHE A 134 -1.99 -3.89 12.62
CA PHE A 134 -1.01 -4.86 13.11
C PHE A 134 0.41 -4.38 12.82
N TYR A 135 1.30 -4.58 13.78
CA TYR A 135 2.73 -4.34 13.65
C TYR A 135 3.48 -5.55 14.17
N GLY A 136 4.41 -6.05 13.36
CA GLY A 136 5.24 -7.19 13.73
C GLY A 136 6.63 -7.06 13.12
N VAL A 137 7.60 -7.70 13.76
CA VAL A 137 8.95 -7.82 13.22
C VAL A 137 9.27 -9.30 13.09
N ALA A 138 9.44 -9.75 11.83
CA ALA A 138 9.74 -11.14 11.53
C ALA A 138 11.00 -11.62 12.28
N GLY A 139 10.94 -12.84 12.83
CA GLY A 139 12.03 -13.43 13.59
C GLY A 139 12.19 -12.91 15.02
N THR A 140 11.21 -12.16 15.53
CA THR A 140 11.17 -11.68 16.91
C THR A 140 9.80 -11.93 17.51
N ASP A 141 9.69 -11.82 18.85
CA ASP A 141 8.41 -11.89 19.57
C ASP A 141 7.63 -10.56 19.52
N PHE A 142 8.13 -9.56 18.78
CA PHE A 142 7.43 -8.29 18.67
C PHE A 142 6.21 -8.44 17.77
N PHE A 143 5.03 -8.36 18.39
CA PHE A 143 3.74 -8.30 17.71
C PHE A 143 2.81 -7.39 18.49
N TYR A 144 2.27 -6.37 17.81
CA TYR A 144 1.38 -5.38 18.41
C TYR A 144 0.22 -5.08 17.47
N TRP A 145 -0.97 -4.88 18.01
CA TRP A 145 -2.15 -4.53 17.23
C TRP A 145 -3.13 -3.67 18.03
N PHE A 146 -3.92 -2.85 17.33
CA PHE A 146 -4.93 -1.99 17.95
C PHE A 146 -6.02 -1.59 16.97
N TYR A 147 -7.16 -1.14 17.51
CA TYR A 147 -8.18 -0.44 16.77
C TYR A 147 -7.85 1.05 16.75
N PRO A 148 -7.68 1.71 15.57
CA PRO A 148 -7.54 3.15 15.52
C PRO A 148 -8.85 3.79 15.96
N GLN A 149 -8.78 4.77 16.86
CA GLN A 149 -9.97 5.49 17.32
C GLN A 149 -10.61 6.28 16.15
N GLU A 150 -11.94 6.32 16.12
CA GLU A 150 -12.66 7.16 15.17
C GLU A 150 -12.24 8.62 15.32
N GLY A 151 -11.83 9.24 14.22
CA GLY A 151 -11.35 10.62 14.18
C GLY A 151 -9.84 10.81 14.27
N ASN A 152 -9.06 9.80 14.60
CA ASN A 152 -7.60 9.88 14.72
C ASN A 152 -6.89 9.10 13.61
N HIS A 153 -7.37 9.24 12.36
CA HIS A 153 -6.75 8.62 11.18
C HIS A 153 -5.49 9.38 10.70
N SER A 154 -4.65 9.83 11.62
CA SER A 154 -3.38 10.38 11.22
C SER A 154 -2.50 9.28 10.67
N LYS A 155 -2.21 9.34 9.39
CA LYS A 155 -1.24 8.47 8.72
C LYS A 155 0.18 8.62 9.30
N PHE A 156 0.41 9.59 10.16
CA PHE A 156 1.70 10.08 10.61
C PHE A 156 1.91 10.05 12.13
N GLY A 157 1.23 9.16 12.82
CA GLY A 157 1.72 8.75 14.15
C GLY A 157 1.39 9.66 15.34
N LEU A 158 0.26 10.37 15.29
CA LEU A 158 -0.33 10.98 16.49
C LEU A 158 -1.36 10.06 17.16
N GLU A 159 -1.33 8.77 16.83
CA GLU A 159 -2.20 7.76 17.43
C GLU A 159 -1.65 7.44 18.82
N GLU A 160 -2.41 7.76 19.87
CA GLU A 160 -2.12 7.24 21.19
C GLU A 160 -2.24 5.72 21.14
N ILE A 161 -1.18 5.04 21.56
CA ILE A 161 -1.18 3.59 21.72
C ILE A 161 -2.00 3.28 22.97
N THR A 162 -3.26 2.94 22.76
CA THR A 162 -4.22 2.68 23.88
C THR A 162 -4.18 1.24 24.41
N GLY A 163 -3.17 0.47 24.04
CA GLY A 163 -3.00 -0.92 24.47
C GLY A 163 -3.58 -1.95 23.48
N ALA A 164 -3.27 -3.23 23.70
CA ALA A 164 -3.81 -4.31 22.89
C ALA A 164 -5.32 -4.43 23.12
N PRO A 165 -6.15 -4.42 22.06
CA PRO A 165 -7.58 -4.66 22.21
C PRO A 165 -7.81 -6.07 22.76
N SER A 166 -8.64 -6.19 23.79
CA SER A 166 -9.02 -7.49 24.31
C SER A 166 -10.03 -8.15 23.36
N GLY A 167 -9.80 -9.38 22.96
CA GLY A 167 -10.84 -10.23 22.38
C GLY A 167 -10.71 -10.62 20.91
N ILE A 168 -9.61 -10.35 20.21
CA ILE A 168 -9.35 -11.01 18.93
C ILE A 168 -8.65 -12.35 19.20
N PRO A 169 -9.26 -13.50 18.87
CA PRO A 169 -8.56 -14.77 18.90
C PRO A 169 -7.50 -14.83 17.80
N PHE A 170 -6.30 -15.25 18.14
CA PHE A 170 -5.26 -15.64 17.20
C PHE A 170 -5.48 -17.04 16.69
#